data_b5b2910bfb77f0f22e5f4b27fb432d77
#
_entry.id   b5b2910bfb77f0f22e5f4b27fb432d77
#
_cell.length_a   1.000
_cell.length_b   1.000
_cell.length_c   1.000
_cell.angle_alpha   90.00
_cell.angle_beta   90.00
_cell.angle_gamma   90.00
#
_symmetry.space_group_name_H-M   'P 1'
#
loop_
_entity.id
_entity.type
_entity.pdbx_description
1 polymer ?
#
loop_
_entity_poly.entity_id
_entity_poly.type
_entity_poly.pdbx_seq_one_letter_code
_entity_poly.pdbx_strand_id
1 'polypeptide(L)'
;ERGEADCRATSDITVIRTPWNSWVKENWVTFVVQQGPEKSRHLPPVPTVAELAPPQSKPYLDLMNVMLAYTEFDRPYTAPPGVPKERLQILRGSFEKMLKDPEFTAEAKKLVDWDGAAFLTGEQLQKKIEVTVTQPPDVIKRIKEILEET
;
A
#
# COMPACT_ATOMS: atom_id res chain seq x y z
N GLU A 1 -10.68 17.69 15.38
CA GLU A 1 -11.75 18.32 16.17
C GLU A 1 -11.23 19.21 17.33
N ARG A 2 -9.99 18.96 17.80
CA ARG A 2 -9.38 19.76 18.89
C ARG A 2 -8.58 20.96 18.40
N GLY A 3 -8.43 21.15 17.07
CA GLY A 3 -7.63 22.23 16.51
C GLY A 3 -6.11 22.08 16.70
N GLU A 4 -5.66 20.88 17.02
CA GLU A 4 -4.23 20.58 17.26
C GLU A 4 -3.44 20.37 15.96
N ALA A 5 -4.12 20.04 14.88
CA ALA A 5 -3.53 19.84 13.55
C ALA A 5 -4.54 20.17 12.45
N ASP A 6 -4.05 20.87 11.42
CA ASP A 6 -4.84 21.22 10.24
C ASP A 6 -4.79 20.14 9.15
N CYS A 7 -3.79 19.26 9.20
CA CYS A 7 -3.55 18.24 8.17
C CYS A 7 -3.05 16.95 8.81
N ARG A 8 -3.35 15.82 8.16
CA ARG A 8 -2.91 14.50 8.57
C ARG A 8 -2.59 13.62 7.36
N ALA A 9 -1.47 12.91 7.42
CA ALA A 9 -1.19 11.80 6.52
C ALA A 9 -1.87 10.52 7.03
N THR A 10 -2.54 9.78 6.16
CA THR A 10 -3.20 8.51 6.50
C THR A 10 -3.36 7.62 5.27
N SER A 11 -3.66 6.35 5.49
CA SER A 11 -4.04 5.44 4.41
C SER A 11 -5.42 5.81 3.84
N ASP A 12 -5.58 5.73 2.53
CA ASP A 12 -6.85 5.95 1.83
C ASP A 12 -7.96 5.01 2.34
N ILE A 13 -7.63 3.73 2.52
CA ILE A 13 -8.53 2.72 3.10
C ILE A 13 -9.05 3.13 4.48
N THR A 14 -8.21 3.75 5.32
CA THR A 14 -8.64 4.21 6.64
C THR A 14 -9.71 5.29 6.54
N VAL A 15 -9.58 6.19 5.57
CA VAL A 15 -10.48 7.35 5.45
C VAL A 15 -11.83 6.97 4.83
N ILE A 16 -11.86 5.98 3.94
CA ILE A 16 -13.11 5.52 3.31
C ILE A 16 -13.90 4.54 4.17
N ARG A 17 -13.30 4.01 5.26
CA ARG A 17 -13.96 3.08 6.20
C ARG A 17 -14.53 3.79 7.41
N THR A 18 -15.54 3.15 8.00
CA THR A 18 -16.12 3.57 9.29
C THR A 18 -15.05 3.60 10.40
N PRO A 19 -15.02 4.62 11.27
CA PRO A 19 -15.96 5.75 11.35
C PRO A 19 -15.58 6.96 10.48
N TRP A 20 -14.43 6.98 9.83
CA TRP A 20 -13.86 8.15 9.13
C TRP A 20 -14.58 8.53 7.83
N ASN A 21 -15.33 7.60 7.25
CA ASN A 21 -16.07 7.83 6.01
C ASN A 21 -17.15 8.93 6.13
N SER A 22 -17.65 9.23 7.35
CA SER A 22 -18.57 10.35 7.57
C SER A 22 -17.93 11.68 7.23
N TRP A 23 -16.66 11.89 7.60
CA TRP A 23 -15.93 13.12 7.32
C TRP A 23 -15.78 13.40 5.82
N VAL A 24 -15.61 12.32 5.04
CA VAL A 24 -15.56 12.42 3.57
C VAL A 24 -16.94 12.76 3.02
N LYS A 25 -17.99 12.07 3.45
CA LYS A 25 -19.36 12.26 3.00
C LYS A 25 -19.91 13.66 3.35
N GLU A 26 -19.52 14.17 4.50
CA GLU A 26 -19.93 15.47 5.01
C GLU A 26 -19.01 16.61 4.56
N ASN A 27 -18.00 16.31 3.73
CA ASN A 27 -17.00 17.26 3.24
C ASN A 27 -16.22 18.00 4.34
N TRP A 28 -15.98 17.34 5.47
CA TRP A 28 -15.17 17.89 6.57
C TRP A 28 -13.69 17.83 6.27
N VAL A 29 -13.28 16.96 5.35
CA VAL A 29 -11.89 16.79 4.95
C VAL A 29 -11.75 16.95 3.44
N THR A 30 -10.64 17.58 3.03
CA THR A 30 -10.23 17.70 1.63
C THR A 30 -8.94 16.92 1.42
N PHE A 31 -8.93 16.06 0.42
CA PHE A 31 -7.71 15.36 0.03
C PHE A 31 -6.88 16.27 -0.86
N VAL A 32 -5.67 16.57 -0.42
CA VAL A 32 -4.79 17.53 -1.10
C VAL A 32 -3.88 16.81 -2.11
N VAL A 33 -3.32 15.67 -1.70
CA VAL A 33 -2.36 14.90 -2.50
C VAL A 33 -2.37 13.45 -2.03
N GLN A 34 -2.12 12.54 -2.95
CA GLN A 34 -1.86 11.13 -2.63
C GLN A 34 -0.44 10.73 -3.04
N GLN A 35 0.13 9.78 -2.31
CA GLN A 35 1.43 9.22 -2.62
C GLN A 35 1.31 7.72 -2.89
N GLY A 36 2.05 7.24 -3.86
CA GLY A 36 2.07 5.86 -4.31
C GLY A 36 2.53 5.79 -5.77
N PRO A 37 2.86 4.59 -6.27
CA PRO A 37 3.26 4.41 -7.67
C PRO A 37 2.11 4.71 -8.64
N GLU A 38 0.88 4.49 -8.20
CA GLU A 38 -0.33 4.74 -8.98
C GLU A 38 -1.38 5.45 -8.13
N LYS A 39 -2.37 6.05 -8.79
CA LYS A 39 -3.52 6.65 -8.11
C LYS A 39 -4.35 5.58 -7.43
N SER A 40 -4.77 5.86 -6.20
CA SER A 40 -5.78 5.05 -5.53
C SER A 40 -7.09 5.10 -6.32
N ARG A 41 -7.71 3.94 -6.52
CA ARG A 41 -9.04 3.83 -7.10
C ARG A 41 -10.14 4.51 -6.27
N HIS A 42 -9.88 4.74 -5.01
CA HIS A 42 -10.80 5.41 -4.08
C HIS A 42 -10.69 6.92 -4.13
N LEU A 43 -9.58 7.45 -4.66
CA LEU A 43 -9.28 8.87 -4.70
C LEU A 43 -8.85 9.33 -6.12
N PRO A 44 -9.58 8.96 -7.20
CA PRO A 44 -9.14 9.21 -8.57
C PRO A 44 -8.93 10.70 -8.91
N PRO A 45 -9.69 11.67 -8.35
CA PRO A 45 -9.50 13.09 -8.65
C PRO A 45 -8.30 13.69 -7.91
N VAL A 46 -7.78 13.04 -6.86
CA VAL A 46 -6.68 13.59 -6.07
C VAL A 46 -5.37 13.42 -6.83
N PRO A 47 -4.54 14.46 -7.00
CA PRO A 47 -3.27 14.33 -7.68
C PRO A 47 -2.25 13.54 -6.86
N THR A 48 -1.36 12.84 -7.55
CA THR A 48 -0.20 12.22 -6.90
C THR A 48 0.92 13.25 -6.67
N VAL A 49 1.82 12.95 -5.73
CA VAL A 49 3.05 13.75 -5.55
C VAL A 49 3.82 13.85 -6.87
N ALA A 50 3.88 12.78 -7.66
CA ALA A 50 4.57 12.76 -8.95
C ALA A 50 3.93 13.71 -9.98
N GLU A 51 2.60 13.84 -9.98
CA GLU A 51 1.91 14.78 -10.88
C GLU A 51 2.11 16.25 -10.50
N LEU A 52 2.31 16.52 -9.21
CA LEU A 52 2.52 17.90 -8.72
C LEU A 52 3.99 18.31 -8.72
N ALA A 53 4.91 17.36 -8.74
CA ALA A 53 6.33 17.62 -8.62
C ALA A 53 6.90 18.25 -9.91
N PRO A 54 7.75 19.28 -9.79
CA PRO A 54 8.39 19.88 -10.94
C PRO A 54 9.39 18.91 -11.61
N PRO A 55 9.70 19.07 -12.91
CA PRO A 55 10.53 18.13 -13.69
C PRO A 55 11.88 17.82 -13.08
N GLN A 56 12.53 18.79 -12.42
CA GLN A 56 13.82 18.63 -11.74
C GLN A 56 13.75 17.69 -10.52
N SER A 57 12.57 17.36 -10.05
CA SER A 57 12.37 16.45 -8.89
C SER A 57 12.42 14.97 -9.26
N LYS A 58 12.57 14.62 -10.54
CA LYS A 58 12.54 13.22 -10.99
C LYS A 58 13.47 12.29 -10.18
N PRO A 59 14.74 12.62 -9.91
CA PRO A 59 15.62 11.75 -9.12
C PRO A 59 15.10 11.48 -7.70
N TYR A 60 14.42 12.45 -7.10
CA TYR A 60 13.83 12.31 -5.77
C TYR A 60 12.53 11.49 -5.82
N LEU A 61 11.75 11.60 -6.90
CA LEU A 61 10.55 10.79 -7.11
C LEU A 61 10.92 9.32 -7.29
N ASP A 62 11.97 9.02 -8.04
CA ASP A 62 12.46 7.65 -8.23
C ASP A 62 12.87 7.05 -6.88
N LEU A 63 13.60 7.80 -6.05
CA LEU A 63 13.98 7.39 -4.70
C LEU A 63 12.76 7.21 -3.78
N MET A 64 11.82 8.15 -3.80
CA MET A 64 10.58 8.08 -3.05
C MET A 64 9.75 6.84 -3.43
N ASN A 65 9.66 6.50 -4.71
CA ASN A 65 8.95 5.33 -5.19
C ASN A 65 9.56 4.03 -4.65
N VAL A 66 10.88 3.94 -4.56
CA VAL A 66 11.55 2.79 -3.92
C VAL A 66 11.21 2.72 -2.44
N MET A 67 11.29 3.85 -1.74
CA MET A 67 10.96 3.91 -0.31
C MET A 67 9.49 3.59 -0.02
N LEU A 68 8.58 3.93 -0.93
CA LEU A 68 7.15 3.70 -0.77
C LEU A 68 6.67 2.35 -1.34
N ALA A 69 7.54 1.60 -2.01
CA ALA A 69 7.17 0.33 -2.63
C ALA A 69 6.58 -0.68 -1.62
N TYR A 70 6.97 -0.59 -0.33
CA TYR A 70 6.41 -1.44 0.73
C TYR A 70 4.90 -1.19 0.93
N THR A 71 4.36 -0.05 0.56
CA THR A 71 2.93 0.26 0.72
C THR A 71 2.05 -0.62 -0.19
N GLU A 72 2.62 -1.23 -1.22
CA GLU A 72 1.93 -2.16 -2.10
C GLU A 72 1.72 -3.54 -1.46
N PHE A 73 2.42 -3.85 -0.35
CA PHE A 73 2.34 -5.11 0.38
C PHE A 73 2.33 -4.91 1.90
N ASP A 74 1.54 -3.96 2.36
CA ASP A 74 1.48 -3.48 3.75
C ASP A 74 1.29 -4.60 4.79
N ARG A 75 0.54 -5.64 4.46
CA ARG A 75 0.21 -6.74 5.39
C ARG A 75 0.40 -8.11 4.78
N PRO A 76 1.64 -8.52 4.50
CA PRO A 76 1.91 -9.81 3.91
C PRO A 76 1.76 -10.94 4.94
N TYR A 77 1.20 -12.06 4.51
CA TYR A 77 1.33 -13.31 5.24
C TYR A 77 2.65 -13.98 4.82
N THR A 78 3.50 -14.23 5.79
CA THR A 78 4.84 -14.79 5.55
C THR A 78 5.01 -16.15 6.21
N ALA A 79 5.82 -17.00 5.61
CA ALA A 79 6.26 -18.25 6.20
C ALA A 79 7.73 -18.14 6.64
N PRO A 80 8.18 -18.87 7.68
CA PRO A 80 9.57 -18.85 8.08
C PRO A 80 10.49 -19.41 6.99
N PRO A 81 11.79 -19.06 7.02
CA PRO A 81 12.78 -19.66 6.12
C PRO A 81 12.82 -21.18 6.21
N GLY A 82 13.06 -21.85 5.09
CA GLY A 82 13.22 -23.30 5.07
C GLY A 82 11.92 -24.11 5.00
N VAL A 83 10.76 -23.47 4.89
CA VAL A 83 9.51 -24.21 4.64
C VAL A 83 9.62 -24.95 3.29
N PRO A 84 9.34 -26.27 3.24
CA PRO A 84 9.35 -27.03 2.00
C PRO A 84 8.44 -26.43 0.95
N LYS A 85 8.89 -26.40 -0.30
CA LYS A 85 8.15 -25.79 -1.43
C LYS A 85 6.71 -26.33 -1.55
N GLU A 86 6.51 -27.61 -1.35
CA GLU A 86 5.19 -28.26 -1.41
C GLU A 86 4.23 -27.68 -0.34
N ARG A 87 4.72 -27.50 0.88
CA ARG A 87 3.92 -26.89 1.96
C ARG A 87 3.60 -25.43 1.66
N LEU A 88 4.57 -24.69 1.11
CA LEU A 88 4.34 -23.32 0.70
C LEU A 88 3.28 -23.20 -0.39
N GLN A 89 3.28 -24.12 -1.36
CA GLN A 89 2.27 -24.18 -2.42
C GLN A 89 0.88 -24.51 -1.84
N ILE A 90 0.79 -25.42 -0.88
CA ILE A 90 -0.48 -25.73 -0.19
C ILE A 90 -1.01 -24.48 0.51
N LEU A 91 -0.18 -23.77 1.26
CA LEU A 91 -0.56 -22.55 1.97
C LEU A 91 -1.04 -21.46 1.01
N ARG A 92 -0.30 -21.22 -0.08
CA ARG A 92 -0.68 -20.23 -1.11
C ARG A 92 -2.01 -20.61 -1.76
N GLY A 93 -2.16 -21.85 -2.20
CA GLY A 93 -3.40 -22.32 -2.81
C GLY A 93 -4.60 -22.30 -1.86
N SER A 94 -4.40 -22.58 -0.58
CA SER A 94 -5.46 -22.49 0.43
C SER A 94 -5.88 -21.04 0.66
N PHE A 95 -4.92 -20.12 0.74
CA PHE A 95 -5.20 -18.69 0.86
C PHE A 95 -5.98 -18.14 -0.34
N GLU A 96 -5.58 -18.50 -1.56
CA GLU A 96 -6.29 -18.08 -2.77
C GLU A 96 -7.71 -18.68 -2.87
N LYS A 97 -7.90 -19.91 -2.42
CA LYS A 97 -9.23 -20.52 -2.34
C LYS A 97 -10.13 -19.80 -1.34
N MET A 98 -9.58 -19.49 -0.16
CA MET A 98 -10.29 -18.73 0.88
C MET A 98 -10.76 -17.37 0.33
N LEU A 99 -9.92 -16.65 -0.38
CA LEU A 99 -10.25 -15.35 -0.97
C LEU A 99 -11.37 -15.43 -2.05
N LYS A 100 -11.59 -16.61 -2.62
CA LYS A 100 -12.65 -16.86 -3.61
C LYS A 100 -13.89 -17.51 -3.00
N ASP A 101 -13.82 -17.83 -1.72
CA ASP A 101 -14.94 -18.45 -1.01
C ASP A 101 -16.08 -17.44 -0.80
N PRO A 102 -17.32 -17.77 -1.23
CA PRO A 102 -18.44 -16.82 -1.14
C PRO A 102 -18.82 -16.46 0.30
N GLU A 103 -18.70 -17.41 1.23
CA GLU A 103 -19.03 -17.18 2.64
C GLU A 103 -17.99 -16.25 3.27
N PHE A 104 -16.70 -16.52 3.05
CA PHE A 104 -15.62 -15.65 3.47
C PHE A 104 -15.74 -14.24 2.89
N THR A 105 -15.99 -14.11 1.60
CA THR A 105 -16.10 -12.79 0.95
C THR A 105 -17.30 -11.99 1.45
N ALA A 106 -18.43 -12.64 1.70
CA ALA A 106 -19.61 -12.00 2.30
C ALA A 106 -19.33 -11.49 3.72
N GLU A 107 -18.66 -12.29 4.54
CA GLU A 107 -18.29 -11.90 5.90
C GLU A 107 -17.23 -10.80 5.93
N ALA A 108 -16.22 -10.91 5.09
CA ALA A 108 -15.17 -9.88 4.96
C ALA A 108 -15.74 -8.53 4.49
N LYS A 109 -16.69 -8.55 3.55
CA LYS A 109 -17.41 -7.36 3.12
C LYS A 109 -18.17 -6.71 4.27
N LYS A 110 -18.85 -7.53 5.08
CA LYS A 110 -19.63 -7.05 6.22
C LYS A 110 -18.78 -6.48 7.34
N LEU A 111 -17.64 -7.14 7.65
CA LEU A 111 -16.80 -6.76 8.80
C LEU A 111 -15.83 -5.62 8.49
N VAL A 112 -15.26 -5.59 7.28
CA VAL A 112 -14.18 -4.68 6.93
C VAL A 112 -14.38 -3.95 5.60
N ASP A 113 -15.61 -4.02 5.05
CA ASP A 113 -15.96 -3.42 3.77
C ASP A 113 -15.02 -3.84 2.62
N TRP A 114 -14.57 -5.10 2.65
CA TRP A 114 -13.69 -5.63 1.63
C TRP A 114 -14.45 -5.88 0.33
N ASP A 115 -13.93 -5.36 -0.75
CA ASP A 115 -14.58 -5.39 -2.07
C ASP A 115 -14.13 -6.57 -2.97
N GLY A 116 -13.33 -7.49 -2.41
CA GLY A 116 -12.82 -8.64 -3.15
C GLY A 116 -11.65 -8.33 -4.08
N ALA A 117 -11.24 -7.08 -4.16
CA ALA A 117 -10.11 -6.66 -4.98
C ALA A 117 -8.85 -6.40 -4.13
N ALA A 118 -7.72 -6.25 -4.79
CA ALA A 118 -6.46 -5.82 -4.20
C ALA A 118 -5.80 -6.83 -3.23
N PHE A 119 -5.72 -8.09 -3.61
CA PHE A 119 -4.72 -8.98 -3.02
C PHE A 119 -3.68 -9.41 -4.07
N LEU A 120 -2.48 -9.65 -3.61
CA LEU A 120 -1.43 -10.24 -4.43
C LEU A 120 -1.33 -11.74 -4.14
N THR A 121 -1.17 -12.56 -5.17
CA THR A 121 -0.79 -13.96 -4.96
C THR A 121 0.59 -14.04 -4.33
N GLY A 122 0.93 -15.17 -3.72
CA GLY A 122 2.25 -15.35 -3.11
C GLY A 122 3.40 -15.15 -4.10
N GLU A 123 3.22 -15.55 -5.36
CA GLU A 123 4.19 -15.38 -6.44
C GLU A 123 4.33 -13.90 -6.86
N GLN A 124 3.21 -13.20 -6.99
CA GLN A 124 3.20 -11.77 -7.31
C GLN A 124 3.87 -10.95 -6.21
N LEU A 125 3.54 -11.25 -4.96
CA LEU A 125 4.15 -10.61 -3.79
C LEU A 125 5.65 -10.88 -3.75
N GLN A 126 6.08 -12.12 -3.91
CA GLN A 126 7.50 -12.48 -3.90
C GLN A 126 8.26 -11.72 -4.98
N LYS A 127 7.73 -11.68 -6.21
CA LYS A 127 8.34 -10.93 -7.31
C LYS A 127 8.45 -9.42 -7.01
N LYS A 128 7.42 -8.83 -6.43
CA LYS A 128 7.45 -7.41 -6.03
C LYS A 128 8.52 -7.14 -4.97
N ILE A 129 8.61 -8.00 -3.95
CA ILE A 129 9.64 -7.88 -2.91
C ILE A 129 11.04 -8.02 -3.52
N GLU A 130 11.27 -9.00 -4.37
CA GLU A 130 12.56 -9.20 -5.06
C GLU A 130 12.97 -7.94 -5.83
N VAL A 131 12.06 -7.33 -6.58
CA VAL A 131 12.31 -6.07 -7.30
C VAL A 131 12.61 -4.92 -6.33
N THR A 132 11.88 -4.83 -5.24
CA THR A 132 12.04 -3.76 -4.25
C THR A 132 13.37 -3.84 -3.52
N VAL A 133 13.83 -5.05 -3.17
CA VAL A 133 15.10 -5.22 -2.44
C VAL A 133 16.33 -5.26 -3.35
N THR A 134 16.14 -5.45 -4.67
CA THR A 134 17.23 -5.50 -5.66
C THR A 134 17.35 -4.15 -6.35
N GLN A 135 17.76 -3.15 -5.60
CA GLN A 135 17.98 -1.81 -6.13
C GLN A 135 19.46 -1.57 -6.47
N PRO A 136 19.78 -0.67 -7.42
CA PRO A 136 21.14 -0.27 -7.70
C PRO A 136 21.88 0.20 -6.43
N PRO A 137 23.19 -0.08 -6.30
CA PRO A 137 23.96 0.26 -5.10
C PRO A 137 23.95 1.75 -4.74
N ASP A 138 23.91 2.62 -5.71
CA ASP A 138 23.82 4.08 -5.54
C ASP A 138 22.47 4.50 -4.94
N VAL A 139 21.39 3.88 -5.37
CA VAL A 139 20.03 4.08 -4.79
C VAL A 139 20.00 3.63 -3.33
N ILE A 140 20.55 2.44 -3.05
CA ILE A 140 20.62 1.91 -1.67
C ILE A 140 21.47 2.84 -0.80
N LYS A 141 22.62 3.29 -1.31
CA LYS A 141 23.49 4.22 -0.59
C LYS A 141 22.74 5.51 -0.24
N ARG A 142 22.03 6.08 -1.21
CA ARG A 142 21.27 7.33 -1.00
C ARG A 142 20.13 7.19 0.00
N ILE A 143 19.43 6.06 -0.02
CA ILE A 143 18.40 5.75 0.99
C ILE A 143 19.01 5.69 2.39
N LYS A 144 20.16 5.01 2.55
CA LYS A 144 20.85 4.92 3.85
C LYS A 144 21.27 6.30 4.36
N GLU A 145 21.86 7.13 3.51
CA GLU A 145 22.24 8.50 3.87
C GLU A 145 21.02 9.28 4.41
N ILE A 146 19.89 9.23 3.74
CA ILE A 146 18.67 9.92 4.18
C ILE A 146 18.16 9.38 5.53
N LEU A 147 18.22 8.07 5.76
CA LEU A 147 17.77 7.46 7.01
C LEU A 147 18.73 7.70 8.18
N GLU A 148 20.01 7.96 7.90
CA GLU A 148 21.02 8.26 8.93
C GLU A 148 21.01 9.76 9.31
N GLU A 149 20.49 10.63 8.43
CA GLU A 149 20.35 12.08 8.66
C GLU A 149 19.07 12.43 9.46
N THR A 150 18.18 11.45 9.72
CA THR A 150 16.92 11.64 10.43
C THR A 150 16.95 11.08 11.84
#